data_d8c5947c3fd1ec824d145a2b544bf99b
#
_entry.id   d8c5947c3fd1ec824d145a2b544bf99b
#
_cell.length_a   1.000
_cell.length_b   1.000
_cell.length_c   1.000
_cell.angle_alpha   90.00
_cell.angle_beta   90.00
_cell.angle_gamma   90.00
#
_symmetry.space_group_name_H-M   'P 1'
#
loop_
_entity.id
_entity.type
_entity.pdbx_description
1 polymer ?
#
loop_
_entity_poly.entity_id
_entity_poly.type
_entity_poly.pdbx_seq_one_letter_code
_entity_poly.pdbx_strand_id
1 'polypeptide(L)' 'MIECDVLDQNSNLLGKIYKLENHGASDLIFIETDQEDIIIPLEDQFLGKFDLEANILNVNWE' A
#
# COMPACT_ATOMS: atom_id res chain seq x y z
N MET A 1 -3.44 5.61 8.92
CA MET A 1 -3.03 4.98 7.65
C MET A 1 -3.72 3.64 7.39
N ILE A 2 -4.14 2.95 8.41
CA ILE A 2 -4.89 1.70 8.24
C ILE A 2 -6.22 2.00 7.54
N GLU A 3 -6.63 1.11 6.66
CA GLU A 3 -7.84 1.21 5.84
C GLU A 3 -7.74 2.23 4.71
N CYS A 4 -6.52 2.61 4.34
CA CYS A 4 -6.31 3.40 3.13
C CYS A 4 -6.54 2.55 1.89
N ASP A 5 -7.10 3.16 0.87
CA ASP A 5 -7.16 2.52 -0.44
C ASP A 5 -5.78 2.57 -1.07
N VAL A 6 -5.39 1.49 -1.73
CA VAL A 6 -4.09 1.41 -2.40
C VAL A 6 -4.31 1.25 -3.89
N LEU A 7 -3.75 2.17 -4.66
CA LEU A 7 -3.83 2.16 -6.12
C LEU A 7 -2.44 1.91 -6.71
N ASP A 8 -2.40 1.24 -7.85
CA ASP A 8 -1.15 1.02 -8.56
C ASP A 8 -0.81 2.23 -9.44
N GLN A 9 0.27 2.13 -10.23
CA GLN A 9 0.69 3.24 -11.07
C GLN A 9 -0.30 3.55 -12.18
N ASN A 10 -1.23 2.67 -12.46
CA ASN A 10 -2.28 2.86 -13.45
C ASN A 10 -3.59 3.33 -12.84
N SER A 11 -3.58 3.65 -11.55
CA SER A 11 -4.75 4.05 -10.79
C SER A 11 -5.79 2.95 -10.62
N ASN A 12 -5.37 1.70 -10.71
CA ASN A 12 -6.23 0.56 -10.45
C ASN A 12 -6.21 0.24 -8.96
N LEU A 13 -7.36 -0.03 -8.40
CA LEU A 13 -7.46 -0.36 -6.98
C LEU A 13 -6.87 -1.74 -6.72
N LEU A 14 -5.80 -1.78 -5.92
CA LEU A 14 -5.19 -3.03 -5.51
C LEU A 14 -5.92 -3.64 -4.32
N GLY A 15 -6.28 -2.80 -3.36
CA GLY A 15 -6.93 -3.27 -2.14
C GLY A 15 -6.87 -2.21 -1.07
N LYS A 16 -6.97 -2.64 0.18
CA LYS A 16 -6.91 -1.74 1.33
C LYS A 16 -5.85 -2.21 2.31
N ILE A 17 -5.18 -1.25 2.93
CA ILE A 17 -4.21 -1.56 3.98
C ILE A 17 -4.99 -2.00 5.22
N TYR A 18 -4.70 -3.19 5.71
CA TYR A 18 -5.32 -3.67 6.94
C TYR A 18 -4.32 -3.83 8.07
N LYS A 19 -3.03 -3.80 7.77
CA LYS A 19 -2.01 -4.00 8.79
C LYS A 19 -0.72 -3.32 8.37
N LEU A 20 0.01 -2.82 9.34
CA LEU A 20 1.32 -2.25 9.14
C LEU A 20 2.26 -2.90 10.14
N GLU A 21 3.36 -3.44 9.67
CA GLU A 21 4.35 -4.06 10.55
C GLU A 21 5.73 -3.46 10.33
N ASN A 22 6.50 -3.38 11.41
CA ASN A 22 7.87 -2.92 11.36
C ASN A 22 8.78 -4.11 11.63
N HIS A 23 9.70 -4.39 10.70
CA HIS A 23 10.65 -5.48 10.82
C HIS A 23 12.08 -4.93 10.73
N GLY A 24 12.61 -4.48 11.86
CA GLY A 24 13.95 -3.92 11.89
C GLY A 24 14.05 -2.65 11.09
N ALA A 25 14.84 -2.68 10.02
CA ALA A 25 15.08 -1.50 9.20
C ALA A 25 13.98 -1.21 8.18
N SER A 26 13.03 -2.11 8.03
CA SER A 26 11.99 -1.99 7.00
C SER A 26 10.61 -2.12 7.58
N ASP A 27 9.70 -1.31 7.06
CA ASP A 27 8.28 -1.43 7.37
C ASP A 27 7.61 -2.20 6.24
N LEU A 28 6.60 -2.98 6.58
CA LEU A 28 5.82 -3.73 5.60
C LEU A 28 4.35 -3.31 5.68
N ILE A 29 3.76 -3.09 4.50
CA ILE A 29 2.34 -2.79 4.39
C ILE A 29 1.62 -4.03 3.94
N PHE A 30 0.60 -4.43 4.68
CA PHE A 30 -0.23 -5.58 4.34
C PHE A 30 -1.52 -5.07 3.72
N ILE A 31 -1.78 -5.50 2.50
CA ILE A 31 -2.94 -5.04 1.73
C ILE A 31 -3.89 -6.19 1.50
N GLU A 32 -5.15 -6.00 1.89
CA GLU A 32 -6.18 -7.00 1.68
C GLU A 32 -6.81 -6.81 0.30
N THR A 33 -6.87 -7.89 -0.47
CA THR A 33 -7.49 -7.87 -1.79
C THR A 33 -8.53 -8.96 -1.89
N ASP A 34 -9.24 -9.02 -3.03
CA ASP A 34 -10.26 -10.04 -3.25
C ASP A 34 -9.69 -11.45 -3.45
N GLN A 35 -8.40 -11.54 -3.71
CA GLN A 35 -7.75 -12.84 -3.96
C GLN A 35 -6.82 -13.20 -2.83
N GLU A 36 -5.61 -12.67 -2.86
CA GLU A 36 -4.65 -12.95 -1.81
C GLU A 36 -4.00 -11.66 -1.36
N ASP A 37 -3.55 -11.65 -0.12
CA ASP A 37 -2.95 -10.46 0.46
C ASP A 37 -1.65 -10.10 -0.26
N ILE A 38 -1.44 -8.80 -0.42
CA ILE A 38 -0.23 -8.26 -1.00
C ILE A 38 0.59 -7.63 0.10
N ILE A 39 1.88 -7.93 0.11
CA ILE A 39 2.81 -7.34 1.08
C ILE A 39 3.79 -6.47 0.31
N ILE A 40 3.83 -5.18 0.65
CA ILE A 40 4.70 -4.22 -0.03
C ILE A 40 5.61 -3.59 1.00
N PRO A 41 6.95 -3.64 0.79
CA PRO A 41 7.86 -2.93 1.67
C PRO A 41 7.76 -1.42 1.45
N LEU A 42 7.90 -0.66 2.54
CA LEU A 42 7.87 0.79 2.48
C LEU A 42 9.23 1.33 2.02
N GLU A 43 9.47 1.21 0.74
CA GLU A 43 10.69 1.72 0.12
C GLU A 43 10.33 2.73 -0.96
N ASP A 44 11.21 3.71 -1.16
CA ASP A 44 10.95 4.78 -2.12
C ASP A 44 10.63 4.29 -3.51
N GLN A 45 11.22 3.18 -3.92
CA GLN A 45 10.99 2.63 -5.25
C GLN A 45 9.58 2.08 -5.44
N PHE A 46 8.91 1.74 -4.35
CA PHE A 46 7.54 1.21 -4.42
C PHE A 46 6.50 2.25 -4.06
N LEU A 47 6.87 3.24 -3.26
CA LEU A 47 5.91 4.24 -2.81
C LEU A 47 5.75 5.34 -3.85
N GLY A 48 4.50 5.65 -4.14
CA GLY A 48 4.17 6.79 -4.95
C GLY A 48 3.67 7.93 -4.09
N LYS A 49 2.51 8.44 -4.42
CA LYS A 49 1.89 9.55 -3.70
C LYS A 49 0.93 9.07 -2.64
N PHE A 50 0.93 9.76 -1.51
CA PHE A 50 -0.07 9.50 -0.48
C PHE A 50 -0.99 10.70 -0.37
N ASP A 51 -2.28 10.48 -0.55
CA ASP A 51 -3.29 11.54 -0.47
C ASP A 51 -4.04 11.39 0.86
N LEU A 52 -3.74 12.29 1.79
CA LEU A 52 -4.37 12.26 3.09
C LEU A 52 -5.85 12.58 3.05
N GLU A 53 -6.25 13.48 2.15
CA GLU A 53 -7.65 13.90 2.05
C GLU A 53 -8.52 12.78 1.49
N ALA A 54 -8.04 12.10 0.46
CA ALA A 54 -8.76 11.01 -0.16
C ALA A 54 -8.49 9.67 0.52
N ASN A 55 -7.52 9.62 1.43
CA ASN A 55 -7.10 8.41 2.11
C ASN A 55 -6.66 7.34 1.13
N ILE A 56 -5.84 7.74 0.16
CA ILE A 56 -5.37 6.89 -0.92
C ILE A 56 -3.85 6.86 -0.95
N LEU A 57 -3.29 5.67 -1.07
CA LEU A 57 -1.86 5.50 -1.27
C LEU A 57 -1.61 4.96 -2.66
N ASN A 58 -0.78 5.66 -3.44
CA ASN A 58 -0.37 5.19 -4.76
C ASN A 58 0.97 4.48 -4.64
N VAL A 59 1.09 3.34 -5.28
CA VAL A 59 2.33 2.55 -5.24
C VAL A 59 2.71 2.14 -6.66
N ASN A 60 4.00 1.88 -6.85
CA ASN A 60 4.50 1.34 -8.13
C ASN A 60 4.51 -0.18 -8.01
N TRP A 61 3.41 -0.78 -8.37
CA TRP A 61 3.24 -2.23 -8.26
C TRP A 61 2.84 -2.82 -9.59
N GLU A 62 3.61 -3.76 -10.06
CA GLU A 62 3.33 -4.44 -11.32
C GLU A 62 2.79 -5.83 -11.11
#